data_35ac6e8673b10516bd33fd530e013ab6
#
_entry.id   35ac6e8673b10516bd33fd530e013ab6
#
_cell.length_a   1.000
_cell.length_b   1.000
_cell.length_c   1.000
_cell.angle_alpha   90.00
_cell.angle_beta   90.00
_cell.angle_gamma   90.00
#
_symmetry.space_group_name_H-M   'P 1'
#
loop_
_entity.id
_entity.type
_entity.pdbx_description
1 polymer ?
#
loop_
_entity_poly.entity_id
_entity_poly.type
_entity_poly.pdbx_seq_one_letter_code
_entity_poly.pdbx_strand_id
1 'polypeptide(L)' 'MPGGLDTLTAREHEVLALLAEGRTNGQIGRALFISPKTASVHVSNLIAKLGATSRTEVVALAYQRGLLAGSSRTT' A
#
# COMPACT_ATOMS: atom_id res chain seq x y z
N MET A 1 -11.18 -3.67 16.74
CA MET A 1 -10.89 -3.51 16.29
C MET A 1 -10.68 -2.88 15.72
N PRO A 2 -10.53 -2.80 15.43
CA PRO A 2 -10.16 -2.18 14.99
C PRO A 2 -9.97 -1.55 14.09
N GLY A 3 -9.72 -0.82 13.94
CA GLY A 3 -9.54 0.03 12.83
C GLY A 3 -9.02 -0.69 11.65
N GLY A 4 -9.47 -0.28 10.50
CA GLY A 4 -9.05 -0.91 9.29
C GLY A 4 -7.55 -0.90 9.09
N LEU A 5 -6.88 0.03 9.72
CA LEU A 5 -5.44 0.17 9.54
C LEU A 5 -4.68 -1.02 10.05
N ASP A 6 -5.17 -1.60 11.13
CA ASP A 6 -4.48 -2.70 11.75
C ASP A 6 -4.80 -4.01 11.08
N THR A 7 -5.64 -3.97 10.07
CA THR A 7 -6.09 -5.20 9.43
C THR A 7 -5.56 -5.38 8.03
N LEU A 8 -4.48 -4.67 7.68
CA LEU A 8 -3.86 -4.91 6.40
C LEU A 8 -3.28 -6.32 6.37
N THR A 9 -3.55 -7.03 5.29
CA THR A 9 -2.97 -8.35 5.11
C THR A 9 -1.49 -8.22 4.78
N ALA A 10 -0.76 -9.31 4.90
CA ALA A 10 0.65 -9.32 4.52
C ALA A 10 0.82 -8.87 3.07
N ARG A 11 -0.06 -9.35 2.19
CA ARG A 11 0.02 -8.96 0.78
C ARG A 11 -0.24 -7.48 0.60
N GLU A 12 -1.18 -6.92 1.35
CA GLU A 12 -1.46 -5.50 1.26
C GLU A 12 -0.28 -4.67 1.75
N HIS A 13 0.41 -5.12 2.78
CA HIS A 13 1.63 -4.44 3.22
C HIS A 13 2.69 -4.46 2.12
N GLU A 14 2.83 -5.57 1.42
CA GLU A 14 3.80 -5.66 0.33
C GLU A 14 3.44 -4.69 -0.79
N VAL A 15 2.16 -4.63 -1.14
CA VAL A 15 1.70 -3.71 -2.17
C VAL A 15 1.94 -2.27 -1.73
N LEU A 16 1.66 -1.97 -0.48
CA LEU A 16 1.86 -0.63 0.05
C LEU A 16 3.33 -0.20 -0.06
N ALA A 17 4.24 -1.08 0.28
CA ALA A 17 5.66 -0.77 0.18
C ALA A 17 6.06 -0.47 -1.26
N LEU A 18 5.54 -1.23 -2.20
CA LEU A 18 5.85 -1.00 -3.61
C LEU A 18 5.23 0.29 -4.12
N LEU A 19 4.02 0.63 -3.65
CA LEU A 19 3.42 1.91 -3.98
C LEU A 19 4.29 3.07 -3.49
N ALA A 20 4.84 2.93 -2.30
CA ALA A 20 5.69 3.97 -1.74
C ALA A 20 6.95 4.16 -2.58
N GLU A 21 7.36 3.13 -3.30
CA GLU A 21 8.51 3.23 -4.20
C GLU A 21 8.14 3.83 -5.55
N GLY A 22 6.87 4.11 -5.77
CA GLY A 22 6.43 4.69 -7.04
C GLY A 22 6.18 3.67 -8.13
N ARG A 23 5.97 2.41 -7.78
CA ARG A 23 5.77 1.34 -8.75
C ARG A 23 4.39 1.42 -9.39
N THR A 24 4.33 1.07 -10.66
CA THR A 24 3.05 0.94 -11.35
C THR A 24 2.41 -0.40 -10.98
N ASN A 25 1.12 -0.55 -11.32
CA ASN A 25 0.45 -1.82 -11.08
C ASN A 25 1.14 -2.97 -11.81
N GLY A 26 1.64 -2.72 -13.01
CA GLY A 26 2.38 -3.75 -13.75
C GLY A 26 3.66 -4.15 -13.01
N GLN A 27 4.37 -3.18 -12.47
CA GLN A 27 5.59 -3.46 -11.73
C GLN A 27 5.29 -4.18 -10.42
N ILE A 28 4.21 -3.77 -9.74
CA ILE A 28 3.80 -4.45 -8.51
C ILE A 28 3.44 -5.91 -8.82
N GLY A 29 2.68 -6.12 -9.89
CA GLY A 29 2.31 -7.47 -10.27
C GLY A 29 3.52 -8.32 -10.56
N ARG A 30 4.49 -7.77 -11.26
CA ARG A 30 5.70 -8.50 -11.59
C ARG A 30 6.50 -8.85 -10.34
N ALA A 31 6.61 -7.90 -9.41
CA ALA A 31 7.36 -8.13 -8.18
C ALA A 31 6.72 -9.20 -7.30
N LEU A 32 5.41 -9.26 -7.31
CA LEU A 32 4.68 -10.18 -6.43
C LEU A 32 4.17 -11.43 -7.14
N PHE A 33 4.49 -11.55 -8.43
CA PHE A 33 4.06 -12.71 -9.24
C PHE A 33 2.54 -12.81 -9.32
N ILE A 34 1.89 -11.67 -9.50
CA ILE A 34 0.45 -11.59 -9.71
C ILE A 34 0.19 -10.73 -10.94
N SER A 35 -1.02 -10.82 -11.48
CA SER A 35 -1.35 -10.05 -12.67
C SER A 35 -1.48 -8.56 -12.30
N PRO A 36 -1.30 -7.66 -13.27
CA PRO A 36 -1.55 -6.25 -13.01
C PRO A 36 -2.98 -5.98 -12.53
N LYS A 37 -3.92 -6.77 -13.01
CA LYS A 37 -5.31 -6.63 -12.59
C LYS A 37 -5.46 -6.95 -11.11
N THR A 38 -4.82 -8.02 -10.66
CA THR A 38 -4.84 -8.38 -9.25
C THR A 38 -4.16 -7.32 -8.41
N ALA A 39 -3.03 -6.79 -8.90
CA ALA A 39 -2.36 -5.70 -8.21
C ALA A 39 -3.28 -4.49 -8.06
N SER A 40 -4.03 -4.18 -9.11
CA SER A 40 -4.98 -3.08 -9.08
C SER A 40 -6.04 -3.29 -7.99
N VAL A 41 -6.51 -4.52 -7.83
CA VAL A 41 -7.49 -4.82 -6.79
C VAL A 41 -6.90 -4.55 -5.40
N HIS A 42 -5.66 -4.97 -5.18
CA HIS A 42 -5.01 -4.70 -3.89
C HIS A 42 -4.84 -3.21 -3.65
N VAL A 43 -4.47 -2.46 -4.69
CA VAL A 43 -4.33 -1.01 -4.55
C VAL A 43 -5.68 -0.38 -4.21
N SER A 44 -6.74 -0.80 -4.89
CA SER A 44 -8.07 -0.28 -4.60
C SER A 44 -8.49 -0.58 -3.17
N ASN A 45 -8.17 -1.78 -2.69
CA ASN A 45 -8.49 -2.13 -1.31
C ASN A 45 -7.72 -1.26 -0.32
N LEU A 46 -6.46 -0.95 -0.61
CA LEU A 46 -5.69 -0.06 0.24
C LEU A 46 -6.29 1.34 0.27
N ILE A 47 -6.70 1.84 -0.88
CA ILE A 47 -7.33 3.16 -0.94
C ILE A 47 -8.56 3.17 -0.04
N ALA A 48 -9.40 2.15 -0.15
CA ALA A 48 -10.61 2.08 0.67
C ALA A 48 -10.30 1.93 2.14
N LYS A 49 -9.37 1.07 2.48
CA LYS A 49 -9.05 0.81 3.88
C LYS A 49 -8.46 2.01 4.59
N LEU A 50 -7.68 2.80 3.90
CA LEU A 50 -7.04 3.96 4.51
C LEU A 50 -7.89 5.21 4.40
N GLY A 51 -9.01 5.12 3.72
CA GLY A 51 -9.87 6.29 3.53
C GLY A 51 -9.25 7.33 2.62
N ALA A 52 -8.42 6.88 1.70
CA ALA A 52 -7.73 7.76 0.77
C ALA A 52 -8.58 8.01 -0.47
N THR A 53 -8.22 9.01 -1.24
CA THR A 53 -8.89 9.31 -2.49
C THR A 53 -8.03 8.96 -3.70
N SER A 54 -6.76 8.63 -3.48
CA SER A 54 -5.86 8.29 -4.57
C SER A 54 -4.73 7.44 -4.02
N ARG A 55 -3.97 6.82 -4.93
CA ARG A 55 -2.83 6.03 -4.51
C ARG A 55 -1.74 6.89 -3.89
N THR A 56 -1.60 8.12 -4.34
CA THR A 56 -0.64 9.04 -3.73
C THR A 56 -1.01 9.32 -2.28
N GLU A 57 -2.29 9.54 -2.03
CA GLU A 57 -2.74 9.80 -0.67
C GLU A 57 -2.56 8.56 0.22
N VAL A 58 -2.71 7.37 -0.35
CA VAL A 58 -2.45 6.15 0.40
C VAL A 58 -1.04 6.17 0.97
N VAL A 59 -0.06 6.53 0.17
CA VAL A 59 1.32 6.56 0.63
C VAL A 59 1.51 7.60 1.72
N ALA A 60 0.94 8.79 1.53
CA ALA A 60 1.06 9.86 2.51
C ALA A 60 0.45 9.45 3.85
N LEU A 61 -0.76 8.87 3.80
CA LEU A 61 -1.42 8.42 5.02
C LEU A 61 -0.65 7.30 5.69
N ALA A 62 -0.08 6.41 4.90
CA ALA A 62 0.69 5.30 5.46
C ALA A 62 1.90 5.79 6.23
N TYR A 63 2.60 6.79 5.70
CA TYR A 63 3.72 7.39 6.43
C TYR A 63 3.25 8.05 7.71
N GLN A 64 2.14 8.81 7.64
CA GLN A 64 1.63 9.48 8.83
C GLN A 64 1.26 8.52 9.93
N ARG A 65 0.81 7.33 9.57
CA ARG A 65 0.32 6.35 10.54
C ARG A 65 1.36 5.31 10.89
N GLY A 66 2.58 5.47 10.42
CA GLY A 66 3.66 4.57 10.75
C GLY A 66 3.59 3.20 10.09
N LEU A 67 2.84 3.09 9.01
CA LEU A 67 2.72 1.81 8.32
C LEU A 67 3.89 1.51 7.40
N LEU A 68 4.68 2.52 7.07
CA LEU A 68 5.83 2.36 6.19
C LEU A 68 7.10 2.52 7.01
N ALA A 69 7.83 1.44 7.13
CA ALA A 69 9.00 1.40 7.99
C ALA A 69 10.12 2.32 7.52
N GLY A 70 10.18 2.56 6.23
CA GLY A 70 11.26 3.39 5.70
C GLY A 70 11.30 4.78 6.28
N SER A 71 10.14 5.27 6.69
CA SER A 71 10.07 6.62 7.21
C SER A 71 10.81 6.77 8.53
N SER A 72 10.96 5.68 9.23
CA SER A 72 11.59 5.77 10.53
C SER A 72 13.06 6.05 10.42
N ARG A 73 13.58 5.90 9.26
CA ARG A 73 14.90 6.05 9.20
C ARG A 73 15.28 7.33 9.21
N THR A 74 14.70 7.94 9.23
CA THR A 74 15.16 9.07 9.24
C THR A 74 15.48 9.56 10.36
N THR A 75 15.64 9.25 10.78
CA THR A 75 16.13 9.56 11.68
C THR A 75 16.46 9.78 11.99
#